data_37c929183c9911b79149debccef7e79d
#
_entry.id   37c929183c9911b79149debccef7e79d
#
_cell.length_a   1.000
_cell.length_b   1.000
_cell.length_c   1.000
_cell.angle_alpha   90.00
_cell.angle_beta   90.00
_cell.angle_gamma   90.00
#
_symmetry.space_group_name_H-M   'P 1'
#
loop_
_entity.id
_entity.type
_entity.pdbx_description
1 polymer ?
#
loop_
_entity_poly.entity_id
_entity_poly.type
_entity_poly.pdbx_seq_one_letter_code
_entity_poly.pdbx_strand_id
1 'polypeptide(L)'
;MCPVDCIHPTPDERAYARTEMLFIDPATCIDCGACVDECPVDAIVPEGDMTPEMQAFPDLNAAYYQDNPIQPRQIGLPGAERPTIRSASETLRVAIVGSGPSACYLADELTATKGLDVLVTVVEKLPVIGGLVRYGVAPDHGRTKNVVGTFARTLGRKNCIAYLNVEIGRHISHEELLAHHHAVVYASGAAGDRALGILGEALPGVHSAREFVAWYNGHPDFAGAEFDFSSSRAVVIGNGNVALDVARILVSDVSRLMKTDIADYALEALAASRIREVIVLGRRAADSAAFSTPELIGLGNLAGVDVTTSEIVHRKDAEDSLTRMRHAVLDGYGTTESGTGNRRIHLQFLRTPVEILGTERATGIRVERNVAALDGAGSTVEPTGFYETIESGLILRSIGFRGATVGNLPFDDVRGVLPNDAGAVVDPRTGQAVRGAYVAGWLKRGPTGVIGTNKLCSIETARRIVADFVGGRLATPGAGTAEFDDLVALRQPQRLDLKGWKNIDNHERNLGRSAGRPRVKIVSRDDMVDVAQGSKVRAGTREPERVAVT
;
A
#
# COMPACT_ATOMS: atom_id res chain seq x y z
N MET A 1 15.85 18.13 -3.03
CA MET A 1 17.06 17.28 -3.22
C MET A 1 18.07 17.70 -2.17
N CYS A 2 18.68 16.75 -1.44
CA CYS A 2 19.66 17.09 -0.40
C CYS A 2 20.90 17.75 -1.01
N PRO A 3 21.33 18.95 -0.54
CA PRO A 3 22.47 19.66 -1.12
C PRO A 3 23.83 18.99 -0.84
N VAL A 4 23.91 18.14 0.17
CA VAL A 4 25.13 17.41 0.58
C VAL A 4 25.04 15.91 0.33
N ASP A 5 23.99 15.44 -0.37
CA ASP A 5 23.77 14.05 -0.75
C ASP A 5 23.83 13.06 0.46
N CYS A 6 23.26 13.46 1.60
CA CYS A 6 23.29 12.66 2.83
C CYS A 6 22.06 11.76 3.04
N ILE A 7 21.19 11.60 2.02
CA ILE A 7 19.96 10.78 2.13
C ILE A 7 20.05 9.61 1.16
N HIS A 8 20.18 8.41 1.71
CA HIS A 8 20.33 7.16 0.95
C HIS A 8 19.37 6.05 1.43
N PRO A 9 19.17 4.99 0.63
CA PRO A 9 19.64 4.88 -0.76
C PRO A 9 18.92 5.86 -1.70
N THR A 10 19.64 6.37 -2.70
CA THR A 10 19.06 7.19 -3.76
C THR A 10 18.36 6.32 -4.81
N PRO A 11 17.48 6.91 -5.65
CA PRO A 11 16.77 6.17 -6.71
C PRO A 11 17.66 5.39 -7.68
N ASP A 12 18.90 5.79 -7.86
CA ASP A 12 19.86 5.13 -8.75
C ASP A 12 20.55 3.93 -8.08
N GLU A 13 20.42 3.78 -6.78
CA GLU A 13 21.04 2.71 -6.03
C GLU A 13 20.18 1.46 -6.01
N ARG A 14 20.81 0.28 -6.15
CA ARG A 14 20.10 -1.01 -6.15
C ARG A 14 19.31 -1.25 -4.87
N ALA A 15 19.80 -0.74 -3.74
CA ALA A 15 19.18 -0.86 -2.43
C ALA A 15 17.83 -0.13 -2.35
N TYR A 16 17.60 0.92 -3.15
CA TYR A 16 16.37 1.73 -3.10
C TYR A 16 15.09 0.91 -3.25
N ALA A 17 15.09 -0.09 -4.11
CA ALA A 17 13.90 -0.91 -4.36
C ALA A 17 13.51 -1.82 -3.18
N ARG A 18 14.43 -2.06 -2.25
CA ARG A 18 14.29 -2.98 -1.11
C ARG A 18 14.43 -2.30 0.23
N THR A 19 14.76 -1.00 0.27
CA THR A 19 14.97 -0.28 1.51
C THR A 19 13.69 -0.16 2.33
N GLU A 20 13.81 -0.24 3.63
CA GLU A 20 12.70 -0.07 4.57
C GLU A 20 12.31 1.41 4.71
N MET A 21 13.30 2.31 4.62
CA MET A 21 13.15 3.77 4.65
C MET A 21 14.31 4.42 3.91
N LEU A 22 14.29 5.72 3.77
CA LEU A 22 15.47 6.50 3.40
C LEU A 22 16.18 6.94 4.69
N PHE A 23 17.50 6.76 4.71
CA PHE A 23 18.34 7.07 5.87
C PHE A 23 19.05 8.38 5.66
N ILE A 24 19.15 9.20 6.71
CA ILE A 24 19.87 10.47 6.70
C ILE A 24 21.18 10.28 7.46
N ASP A 25 22.32 10.48 6.79
CA ASP A 25 23.63 10.36 7.43
C ASP A 25 23.86 11.48 8.44
N PRO A 26 23.92 11.19 9.75
CA PRO A 26 24.12 12.22 10.76
C PRO A 26 25.51 12.87 10.69
N ALA A 27 26.49 12.21 10.05
CA ALA A 27 27.86 12.73 9.94
C ALA A 27 28.01 13.78 8.80
N THR A 28 27.22 13.65 7.73
CA THR A 28 27.30 14.55 6.57
C THR A 28 26.12 15.51 6.47
N CYS A 29 25.04 15.29 7.20
CA CYS A 29 23.90 16.20 7.27
C CYS A 29 24.31 17.54 7.88
N ILE A 30 23.94 18.63 7.22
CA ILE A 30 24.21 20.02 7.64
C ILE A 30 22.98 20.73 8.23
N ASP A 31 21.93 20.00 8.55
CA ASP A 31 20.67 20.50 9.14
C ASP A 31 20.02 21.69 8.38
N CYS A 32 20.14 21.70 7.05
CA CYS A 32 19.61 22.79 6.24
C CYS A 32 18.07 22.81 6.10
N GLY A 33 17.36 21.79 6.54
CA GLY A 33 15.89 21.67 6.50
C GLY A 33 15.28 21.45 5.11
N ALA A 34 16.03 21.49 4.02
CA ALA A 34 15.49 21.37 2.66
C ALA A 34 14.73 20.07 2.40
N CYS A 35 15.09 18.98 3.06
CA CYS A 35 14.39 17.70 2.95
C CYS A 35 13.05 17.67 3.71
N VAL A 36 12.92 18.49 4.75
CA VAL A 36 11.67 18.63 5.52
C VAL A 36 10.57 19.20 4.63
N ASP A 37 10.87 20.31 3.94
CA ASP A 37 9.93 20.99 3.04
C ASP A 37 9.56 20.13 1.81
N GLU A 38 10.46 19.27 1.36
CA GLU A 38 10.27 18.39 0.21
C GLU A 38 9.58 17.08 0.57
N CYS A 39 9.45 16.72 1.85
CA CYS A 39 8.85 15.46 2.26
C CYS A 39 7.31 15.51 2.15
N PRO A 40 6.70 14.78 1.21
CA PRO A 40 5.24 14.87 0.98
C PRO A 40 4.40 14.20 2.07
N VAL A 41 5.05 13.52 3.02
CA VAL A 41 4.42 12.73 4.09
C VAL A 41 4.85 13.18 5.49
N ASP A 42 5.54 14.31 5.60
CA ASP A 42 6.04 14.89 6.87
C ASP A 42 6.84 13.87 7.72
N ALA A 43 7.58 12.97 7.05
CA ALA A 43 8.37 11.93 7.71
C ALA A 43 9.74 12.40 8.19
N ILE A 44 10.17 13.59 7.77
CA ILE A 44 11.46 14.18 8.16
C ILE A 44 11.16 15.36 9.09
N VAL A 45 11.76 15.33 10.26
CA VAL A 45 11.64 16.40 11.26
C VAL A 45 13.03 16.77 11.77
N PRO A 46 13.26 18.03 12.15
CA PRO A 46 14.48 18.44 12.85
C PRO A 46 14.60 17.71 14.20
N GLU A 47 15.82 17.51 14.66
CA GLU A 47 16.09 16.79 15.92
C GLU A 47 15.35 17.43 17.12
N GLY A 48 15.26 18.75 17.16
CA GLY A 48 14.56 19.49 18.22
C GLY A 48 13.03 19.29 18.25
N ASP A 49 12.44 18.81 17.15
CA ASP A 49 11.01 18.62 16.99
C ASP A 49 10.60 17.13 17.08
N MET A 50 11.54 16.25 17.43
CA MET A 50 11.28 14.82 17.55
C MET A 50 10.37 14.50 18.75
N THR A 51 9.34 13.70 18.47
CA THR A 51 8.49 13.14 19.53
C THR A 51 9.20 11.94 20.22
N PRO A 52 8.76 11.51 21.42
CA PRO A 52 9.32 10.33 22.09
C PRO A 52 9.38 9.09 21.19
N GLU A 53 8.38 8.91 20.32
CA GLU A 53 8.32 7.78 19.39
C GLU A 53 9.39 7.86 18.29
N MET A 54 9.96 9.03 18.06
CA MET A 54 10.99 9.26 17.03
C MET A 54 12.42 9.11 17.55
N GLN A 55 12.63 8.97 18.85
CA GLN A 55 13.96 8.99 19.48
C GLN A 55 14.91 7.85 19.01
N ALA A 56 14.36 6.76 18.48
CA ALA A 56 15.16 5.66 17.94
C ALA A 56 15.67 5.89 16.51
N PHE A 57 15.11 6.87 15.77
CA PHE A 57 15.47 7.06 14.36
C PHE A 57 16.88 7.62 14.12
N PRO A 58 17.47 8.50 14.95
CA PRO A 58 18.87 8.89 14.81
C PRO A 58 19.82 7.70 14.84
N ASP A 59 19.62 6.77 15.79
CA ASP A 59 20.45 5.55 15.91
C ASP A 59 20.23 4.62 14.70
N LEU A 60 19.00 4.50 14.22
CA LEU A 60 18.67 3.73 13.01
C LEU A 60 19.33 4.32 11.76
N ASN A 61 19.32 5.63 11.62
CA ASN A 61 20.02 6.35 10.57
C ASN A 61 21.53 6.09 10.64
N ALA A 62 22.13 6.27 11.82
CA ALA A 62 23.57 6.06 12.02
C ALA A 62 23.99 4.59 11.76
N ALA A 63 23.17 3.63 12.18
CA ALA A 63 23.43 2.21 11.95
C ALA A 63 23.50 1.85 10.46
N TYR A 64 22.64 2.41 9.63
CA TYR A 64 22.68 2.19 8.18
C TYR A 64 24.03 2.59 7.58
N TYR A 65 24.57 3.75 7.97
CA TYR A 65 25.82 4.26 7.39
C TYR A 65 27.09 3.60 7.93
N GLN A 66 27.01 2.82 9.01
CA GLN A 66 28.12 1.95 9.45
C GLN A 66 28.47 0.92 8.37
N ASP A 67 27.47 0.38 7.69
CA ASP A 67 27.65 -0.65 6.67
C ASP A 67 27.59 -0.10 5.24
N ASN A 68 27.01 1.09 5.07
CA ASN A 68 26.81 1.76 3.79
C ASN A 68 27.43 3.18 3.80
N PRO A 69 28.76 3.30 3.96
CA PRO A 69 29.40 4.63 4.01
C PRO A 69 29.19 5.38 2.69
N ILE A 70 28.87 6.67 2.79
CA ILE A 70 28.73 7.53 1.61
C ILE A 70 30.08 7.58 0.90
N GLN A 71 30.09 7.09 -0.34
CA GLN A 71 31.24 7.31 -1.22
C GLN A 71 31.16 8.73 -1.78
N PRO A 72 32.24 9.55 -1.68
CA PRO A 72 32.24 10.86 -2.29
C PRO A 72 31.91 10.73 -3.78
N ARG A 73 30.69 11.07 -4.17
CA ARG A 73 30.38 11.22 -5.59
C ARG A 73 31.27 12.34 -6.11
N GLN A 74 32.02 12.07 -7.17
CA GLN A 74 32.48 13.13 -8.02
C GLN A 74 31.24 13.92 -8.44
N ILE A 75 31.20 15.22 -8.09
CA ILE A 75 30.12 16.14 -8.41
C ILE A 75 30.07 16.31 -9.93
N GLY A 76 29.58 15.31 -10.61
CA GLY A 76 29.05 15.38 -11.94
C GLY A 76 27.56 15.33 -11.77
N LEU A 77 26.88 16.46 -11.98
CA LEU A 77 25.45 16.55 -12.02
C LEU A 77 24.85 15.37 -12.77
N PRO A 78 24.22 14.40 -12.12
CA PRO A 78 23.32 13.51 -12.81
C PRO A 78 21.92 14.06 -12.58
N GLY A 79 21.64 15.20 -13.17
CA GLY A 79 20.32 15.31 -13.75
C GLY A 79 20.33 14.27 -14.86
N ALA A 80 19.70 13.11 -14.68
CA ALA A 80 19.32 12.31 -15.83
C ALA A 80 18.59 13.28 -16.75
N GLU A 81 19.27 13.76 -17.79
CA GLU A 81 18.69 14.67 -18.75
C GLU A 81 17.41 13.99 -19.23
N ARG A 82 16.28 14.59 -18.90
CA ARG A 82 15.02 14.17 -19.48
C ARG A 82 15.24 14.30 -20.98
N PRO A 83 15.10 13.24 -21.78
CA PRO A 83 15.40 13.30 -23.19
C PRO A 83 14.61 14.47 -23.80
N THR A 84 15.31 15.45 -24.36
CA THR A 84 14.69 16.57 -25.07
C THR A 84 14.21 16.04 -26.40
N ILE A 85 12.92 15.81 -26.51
CA ILE A 85 12.29 15.28 -27.71
C ILE A 85 12.25 16.43 -28.72
N ARG A 86 12.82 16.22 -29.90
CA ARG A 86 12.60 17.11 -31.05
C ARG A 86 11.13 16.97 -31.46
N SER A 87 10.37 18.05 -31.23
CA SER A 87 8.94 18.24 -31.55
C SER A 87 8.25 17.10 -32.32
N ALA A 88 7.43 16.31 -31.62
CA ALA A 88 6.41 15.50 -32.29
C ALA A 88 5.23 16.43 -32.65
N SER A 89 4.71 16.29 -33.86
CA SER A 89 3.58 17.11 -34.34
C SER A 89 2.23 16.67 -33.78
N GLU A 90 2.19 15.54 -33.06
CA GLU A 90 0.99 14.90 -32.53
C GLU A 90 1.04 14.88 -30.99
N THR A 91 -0.10 15.11 -30.32
CA THR A 91 -0.26 14.98 -28.88
C THR A 91 -0.30 13.53 -28.47
N LEU A 92 0.61 13.09 -27.59
CA LEU A 92 0.57 11.76 -26.97
C LEU A 92 -0.62 11.68 -25.99
N ARG A 93 -1.59 10.83 -26.27
CA ARG A 93 -2.75 10.57 -25.41
C ARG A 93 -2.56 9.26 -24.64
N VAL A 94 -2.56 9.31 -23.30
CA VAL A 94 -2.36 8.14 -22.44
C VAL A 94 -3.51 7.99 -21.47
N ALA A 95 -4.17 6.82 -21.47
CA ALA A 95 -5.12 6.45 -20.43
C ALA A 95 -4.41 5.72 -19.29
N ILE A 96 -4.71 6.09 -18.04
CA ILE A 96 -4.21 5.43 -16.83
C ILE A 96 -5.40 4.89 -16.04
N VAL A 97 -5.41 3.59 -15.81
CA VAL A 97 -6.48 2.89 -15.06
C VAL A 97 -6.06 2.77 -13.60
N GLY A 98 -6.78 3.46 -12.71
CA GLY A 98 -6.51 3.62 -11.30
C GLY A 98 -6.00 5.02 -10.94
N SER A 99 -6.17 5.42 -9.67
CA SER A 99 -5.75 6.72 -9.13
C SER A 99 -4.89 6.58 -7.85
N GLY A 100 -4.28 5.42 -7.65
CA GLY A 100 -3.33 5.16 -6.57
C GLY A 100 -1.96 5.79 -6.82
N PRO A 101 -0.97 5.58 -5.93
CA PRO A 101 0.36 6.18 -6.02
C PRO A 101 1.03 6.00 -7.38
N SER A 102 1.01 4.77 -7.93
CA SER A 102 1.65 4.49 -9.22
C SER A 102 1.02 5.28 -10.36
N ALA A 103 -0.31 5.39 -10.40
CA ALA A 103 -1.03 6.16 -11.39
C ALA A 103 -0.68 7.66 -11.31
N CYS A 104 -0.67 8.20 -10.09
CA CYS A 104 -0.40 9.62 -9.87
C CYS A 104 1.07 10.00 -10.19
N TYR A 105 2.04 9.16 -9.82
CA TYR A 105 3.43 9.37 -10.21
C TYR A 105 3.67 9.21 -11.72
N LEU A 106 2.95 8.29 -12.36
CA LEU A 106 2.99 8.14 -13.82
C LEU A 106 2.42 9.37 -14.52
N ALA A 107 1.27 9.87 -14.06
CA ALA A 107 0.66 11.09 -14.57
C ALA A 107 1.58 12.30 -14.36
N ASP A 108 2.27 12.39 -13.21
CA ASP A 108 3.25 13.44 -12.92
C ASP A 108 4.41 13.45 -13.92
N GLU A 109 5.03 12.28 -14.15
CA GLU A 109 6.16 12.15 -15.08
C GLU A 109 5.75 12.44 -16.52
N LEU A 110 4.62 11.89 -16.99
CA LEU A 110 4.12 12.09 -18.34
C LEU A 110 3.76 13.56 -18.61
N THR A 111 3.00 14.20 -17.69
CA THR A 111 2.55 15.59 -17.85
C THR A 111 3.68 16.60 -17.71
N ALA A 112 4.83 16.23 -17.12
CA ALA A 112 6.02 17.05 -16.98
C ALA A 112 7.05 16.81 -18.09
N THR A 113 6.79 15.92 -19.06
CA THR A 113 7.70 15.63 -20.18
C THR A 113 7.90 16.87 -21.04
N LYS A 114 9.17 17.28 -21.22
CA LYS A 114 9.51 18.47 -22.02
C LYS A 114 9.62 18.12 -23.51
N GLY A 115 9.18 19.02 -24.38
CA GLY A 115 9.29 18.87 -25.83
C GLY A 115 8.28 17.91 -26.47
N LEU A 116 7.31 17.44 -25.69
CA LEU A 116 6.21 16.62 -26.16
C LEU A 116 4.90 17.14 -25.56
N ASP A 117 3.88 17.29 -26.38
CA ASP A 117 2.52 17.55 -25.91
C ASP A 117 1.91 16.23 -25.44
N VAL A 118 1.54 16.16 -24.16
CA VAL A 118 0.99 14.95 -23.53
C VAL A 118 -0.34 15.26 -22.88
N LEU A 119 -1.35 14.47 -23.18
CA LEU A 119 -2.64 14.48 -22.50
C LEU A 119 -2.84 13.15 -21.75
N VAL A 120 -3.04 13.23 -20.46
CA VAL A 120 -3.29 12.09 -19.59
C VAL A 120 -4.77 12.03 -19.22
N THR A 121 -5.36 10.85 -19.39
CA THR A 121 -6.71 10.52 -18.92
C THR A 121 -6.62 9.50 -17.80
N VAL A 122 -7.03 9.87 -16.58
CA VAL A 122 -7.06 8.94 -15.43
C VAL A 122 -8.49 8.44 -15.22
N VAL A 123 -8.66 7.13 -15.17
CA VAL A 123 -9.96 6.48 -14.96
C VAL A 123 -9.93 5.69 -13.66
N GLU A 124 -10.80 6.05 -12.71
CA GLU A 124 -10.85 5.44 -11.37
C GLU A 124 -12.26 4.88 -11.09
N LYS A 125 -12.32 3.63 -10.62
CA LYS A 125 -13.60 2.97 -10.31
C LYS A 125 -14.32 3.54 -9.10
N LEU A 126 -13.61 4.20 -8.20
CA LEU A 126 -14.19 4.83 -7.01
C LEU A 126 -14.47 6.32 -7.25
N PRO A 127 -15.43 6.90 -6.51
CA PRO A 127 -15.68 8.35 -6.54
C PRO A 127 -14.53 9.20 -5.99
N VAL A 128 -13.49 8.57 -5.45
CA VAL A 128 -12.38 9.22 -4.73
C VAL A 128 -11.03 8.71 -5.22
N ILE A 129 -10.00 9.57 -5.12
CA ILE A 129 -8.63 9.26 -5.51
C ILE A 129 -7.78 8.73 -4.35
N GLY A 130 -6.59 8.22 -4.65
CA GLY A 130 -5.55 7.86 -3.69
C GLY A 130 -5.35 6.36 -3.49
N GLY A 131 -6.28 5.51 -3.93
CA GLY A 131 -6.15 4.05 -3.82
C GLY A 131 -5.80 3.60 -2.40
N LEU A 132 -4.72 2.82 -2.24
CA LEU A 132 -4.28 2.31 -0.92
C LEU A 132 -3.76 3.39 0.03
N VAL A 133 -3.42 4.59 -0.41
CA VAL A 133 -3.11 5.70 0.52
C VAL A 133 -4.35 6.04 1.33
N ARG A 134 -5.54 6.01 0.71
CA ARG A 134 -6.79 6.25 1.40
C ARG A 134 -7.30 5.01 2.13
N TYR A 135 -7.23 3.83 1.49
CA TYR A 135 -7.93 2.62 1.93
C TYR A 135 -7.01 1.49 2.42
N GLY A 136 -5.69 1.66 2.38
CA GLY A 136 -4.71 0.66 2.79
C GLY A 136 -3.79 1.13 3.92
N VAL A 137 -3.36 2.38 3.91
CA VAL A 137 -2.55 2.97 4.99
C VAL A 137 -3.38 3.01 6.27
N ALA A 138 -2.80 2.55 7.38
CA ALA A 138 -3.48 2.51 8.67
C ALA A 138 -3.99 3.90 9.10
N PRO A 139 -5.14 3.98 9.82
CA PRO A 139 -5.76 5.25 10.17
C PRO A 139 -4.86 6.17 11.02
N ASP A 140 -4.02 5.59 11.85
CA ASP A 140 -3.08 6.29 12.73
C ASP A 140 -1.78 6.73 12.03
N HIS A 141 -1.57 6.35 10.77
CA HIS A 141 -0.50 6.85 9.91
C HIS A 141 -0.96 8.08 9.08
N GLY A 142 -1.59 9.05 9.74
CA GLY A 142 -2.20 10.21 9.09
C GLY A 142 -1.23 11.05 8.25
N ARG A 143 0.03 11.21 8.68
CA ARG A 143 1.08 11.93 7.93
C ARG A 143 1.32 11.31 6.56
N THR A 144 1.44 9.98 6.48
CA THR A 144 1.62 9.24 5.22
C THR A 144 0.48 9.50 4.24
N LYS A 145 -0.75 9.72 4.73
CA LYS A 145 -1.91 10.02 3.90
C LYS A 145 -1.89 11.42 3.27
N ASN A 146 -1.05 12.35 3.75
CA ASN A 146 -0.93 13.71 3.23
C ASN A 146 -0.46 13.73 1.76
N VAL A 147 0.23 12.70 1.28
CA VAL A 147 0.65 12.58 -0.12
C VAL A 147 -0.51 12.69 -1.12
N VAL A 148 -1.76 12.42 -0.71
CA VAL A 148 -2.95 12.62 -1.55
C VAL A 148 -3.08 14.07 -2.03
N GLY A 149 -2.63 15.05 -1.24
CA GLY A 149 -2.57 16.45 -1.66
C GLY A 149 -1.66 16.67 -2.88
N THR A 150 -0.52 15.99 -2.94
CA THR A 150 0.38 16.00 -4.11
C THR A 150 -0.28 15.33 -5.32
N PHE A 151 -0.94 14.21 -5.13
CA PHE A 151 -1.69 13.52 -6.20
C PHE A 151 -2.80 14.41 -6.76
N ALA A 152 -3.56 15.08 -5.91
CA ALA A 152 -4.59 16.01 -6.34
C ALA A 152 -4.04 17.19 -7.16
N ARG A 153 -2.85 17.70 -6.83
CA ARG A 153 -2.17 18.75 -7.62
C ARG A 153 -1.79 18.24 -9.02
N THR A 154 -1.24 17.03 -9.11
CA THR A 154 -0.90 16.39 -10.39
C THR A 154 -2.13 16.19 -11.26
N LEU A 155 -3.18 15.58 -10.71
CA LEU A 155 -4.44 15.34 -11.42
C LEU A 155 -5.20 16.62 -11.78
N GLY A 156 -4.90 17.75 -11.14
CA GLY A 156 -5.46 19.06 -11.42
C GLY A 156 -4.74 19.86 -12.52
N ARG A 157 -3.72 19.32 -13.16
CA ARG A 157 -3.02 19.97 -14.28
C ARG A 157 -3.93 20.06 -15.50
N LYS A 158 -3.73 21.09 -16.34
CA LYS A 158 -4.56 21.34 -17.54
C LYS A 158 -4.51 20.19 -18.55
N ASN A 159 -3.42 19.44 -18.59
CA ASN A 159 -3.20 18.30 -19.47
C ASN A 159 -3.45 16.96 -18.76
N CYS A 160 -4.27 16.95 -17.70
CA CYS A 160 -4.73 15.77 -17.02
C CYS A 160 -6.26 15.83 -16.82
N ILE A 161 -6.97 14.82 -17.30
CA ILE A 161 -8.41 14.67 -17.15
C ILE A 161 -8.67 13.47 -16.25
N ALA A 162 -9.51 13.62 -15.23
CA ALA A 162 -9.87 12.53 -14.31
C ALA A 162 -11.36 12.17 -14.45
N TYR A 163 -11.64 10.90 -14.72
CA TYR A 163 -12.95 10.30 -14.66
C TYR A 163 -13.01 9.35 -13.46
N LEU A 164 -13.74 9.75 -12.42
CA LEU A 164 -13.96 8.97 -11.21
C LEU A 164 -15.34 8.33 -11.25
N ASN A 165 -15.54 7.28 -10.47
CA ASN A 165 -16.73 6.43 -10.50
C ASN A 165 -16.94 5.75 -11.86
N VAL A 166 -15.82 5.46 -12.58
CA VAL A 166 -15.83 4.79 -13.90
C VAL A 166 -14.95 3.55 -13.82
N GLU A 167 -15.54 2.39 -14.05
CA GLU A 167 -14.88 1.09 -13.95
C GLU A 167 -14.56 0.53 -15.34
N ILE A 168 -13.29 0.24 -15.59
CA ILE A 168 -12.83 -0.40 -16.83
C ILE A 168 -13.18 -1.89 -16.77
N GLY A 169 -13.69 -2.40 -17.89
CA GLY A 169 -14.26 -3.74 -18.01
C GLY A 169 -15.76 -3.81 -17.75
N ARG A 170 -16.34 -2.77 -17.11
CA ARG A 170 -17.78 -2.64 -16.89
C ARG A 170 -18.40 -1.51 -17.71
N HIS A 171 -17.87 -0.30 -17.60
CA HIS A 171 -18.39 0.87 -18.28
C HIS A 171 -17.66 1.11 -19.60
N ILE A 172 -16.36 0.96 -19.63
CA ILE A 172 -15.48 1.17 -20.78
C ILE A 172 -14.57 -0.05 -20.92
N SER A 173 -14.41 -0.56 -22.14
CA SER A 173 -13.52 -1.68 -22.42
C SER A 173 -12.07 -1.23 -22.66
N HIS A 174 -11.13 -2.20 -22.69
CA HIS A 174 -9.74 -1.96 -23.08
C HIS A 174 -9.63 -1.45 -24.51
N GLU A 175 -10.39 -2.04 -25.42
CA GLU A 175 -10.41 -1.70 -26.84
C GLU A 175 -10.96 -0.28 -27.05
N GLU A 176 -12.01 0.10 -26.32
CA GLU A 176 -12.55 1.47 -26.33
C GLU A 176 -11.53 2.49 -25.81
N LEU A 177 -10.74 2.15 -24.76
CA LEU A 177 -9.63 3.00 -24.33
C LEU A 177 -8.58 3.19 -25.44
N LEU A 178 -8.16 2.10 -26.11
CA LEU A 178 -7.18 2.16 -27.21
C LEU A 178 -7.71 2.86 -28.46
N ALA A 179 -9.02 2.85 -28.70
CA ALA A 179 -9.62 3.62 -29.79
C ALA A 179 -9.43 5.14 -29.64
N HIS A 180 -9.26 5.63 -28.40
CA HIS A 180 -9.15 7.05 -28.08
C HIS A 180 -7.75 7.47 -27.58
N HIS A 181 -6.88 6.51 -27.20
CA HIS A 181 -5.57 6.76 -26.61
C HIS A 181 -4.48 5.94 -27.30
N HIS A 182 -3.27 6.49 -27.41
CA HIS A 182 -2.10 5.79 -27.93
C HIS A 182 -1.64 4.64 -27.02
N ALA A 183 -1.82 4.83 -25.70
CA ALA A 183 -1.41 3.87 -24.69
C ALA A 183 -2.41 3.80 -23.54
N VAL A 184 -2.61 2.60 -23.01
CA VAL A 184 -3.40 2.32 -21.80
C VAL A 184 -2.49 1.70 -20.76
N VAL A 185 -2.41 2.32 -19.57
CA VAL A 185 -1.56 1.86 -18.48
C VAL A 185 -2.42 1.35 -17.32
N TYR A 186 -2.25 0.11 -16.94
CA TYR A 186 -2.90 -0.46 -15.78
C TYR A 186 -2.08 -0.23 -14.51
N ALA A 187 -2.60 0.64 -13.62
CA ALA A 187 -2.04 0.98 -12.32
C ALA A 187 -3.05 0.71 -11.19
N SER A 188 -3.87 -0.36 -11.35
CA SER A 188 -4.98 -0.72 -10.47
C SER A 188 -4.54 -1.41 -9.15
N GLY A 189 -3.24 -1.58 -8.93
CA GLY A 189 -2.70 -2.18 -7.72
C GLY A 189 -2.86 -3.72 -7.68
N ALA A 190 -3.00 -4.28 -6.48
CA ALA A 190 -3.21 -5.70 -6.23
C ALA A 190 -4.56 -5.89 -5.54
N ALA A 191 -5.57 -6.28 -6.30
CA ALA A 191 -6.96 -6.36 -5.83
C ALA A 191 -7.28 -7.66 -5.10
N GLY A 192 -6.46 -8.71 -5.24
CA GLY A 192 -6.61 -10.00 -4.58
C GLY A 192 -5.62 -10.21 -3.44
N ASP A 193 -5.79 -11.29 -2.73
CA ASP A 193 -4.90 -11.82 -1.71
C ASP A 193 -4.55 -13.28 -1.96
N ARG A 194 -3.50 -13.77 -1.29
CA ARG A 194 -3.06 -15.15 -1.39
C ARG A 194 -3.88 -16.04 -0.47
N ALA A 195 -4.20 -17.25 -0.92
CA ALA A 195 -4.77 -18.29 -0.09
C ALA A 195 -3.68 -19.07 0.67
N LEU A 196 -4.03 -19.61 1.83
CA LEU A 196 -3.16 -20.52 2.60
C LEU A 196 -3.13 -21.90 1.96
N GLY A 197 -4.24 -22.34 1.37
CA GLY A 197 -4.41 -23.68 0.80
C GLY A 197 -4.48 -24.78 1.87
N ILE A 198 -5.01 -24.49 3.06
CA ILE A 198 -5.14 -25.43 4.18
C ILE A 198 -6.60 -25.72 4.49
N LEU A 199 -6.85 -26.86 5.15
CA LEU A 199 -8.19 -27.26 5.57
C LEU A 199 -8.78 -26.19 6.51
N GLY A 200 -10.08 -25.89 6.32
CA GLY A 200 -10.82 -24.94 7.15
C GLY A 200 -10.62 -23.46 6.77
N GLU A 201 -9.82 -23.14 5.77
CA GLU A 201 -9.54 -21.74 5.35
C GLU A 201 -10.81 -20.95 4.95
N ALA A 202 -11.86 -21.63 4.49
CA ALA A 202 -13.12 -21.02 4.08
C ALA A 202 -14.15 -20.88 5.21
N LEU A 203 -13.82 -21.27 6.45
CA LEU A 203 -14.73 -21.16 7.59
C LEU A 203 -15.03 -19.69 7.93
N PRO A 204 -16.27 -19.35 8.31
CA PRO A 204 -16.61 -18.08 8.92
C PRO A 204 -15.66 -17.75 10.08
N GLY A 205 -15.18 -16.50 10.17
CA GLY A 205 -14.16 -16.07 11.13
C GLY A 205 -12.74 -16.08 10.57
N VAL A 206 -12.54 -16.61 9.34
CA VAL A 206 -11.29 -16.50 8.59
C VAL A 206 -11.45 -15.44 7.51
N HIS A 207 -10.65 -14.39 7.58
CA HIS A 207 -10.73 -13.26 6.65
C HIS A 207 -9.35 -12.92 6.08
N SER A 208 -9.34 -12.15 5.01
CA SER A 208 -8.13 -11.51 4.51
C SER A 208 -7.81 -10.27 5.36
N ALA A 209 -6.53 -10.06 5.69
CA ALA A 209 -6.09 -8.80 6.28
C ALA A 209 -6.41 -7.60 5.38
N ARG A 210 -6.40 -7.78 4.04
CA ARG A 210 -6.81 -6.77 3.07
C ARG A 210 -8.26 -6.35 3.26
N GLU A 211 -9.17 -7.31 3.46
CA GLU A 211 -10.58 -7.04 3.72
C GLU A 211 -10.76 -6.24 5.01
N PHE A 212 -10.10 -6.65 6.09
CA PHE A 212 -10.13 -5.95 7.37
C PHE A 212 -9.54 -4.53 7.27
N VAL A 213 -8.41 -4.35 6.56
CA VAL A 213 -7.78 -3.05 6.32
C VAL A 213 -8.69 -2.13 5.50
N ALA A 214 -9.32 -2.65 4.45
CA ALA A 214 -10.26 -1.89 3.64
C ALA A 214 -11.51 -1.51 4.44
N TRP A 215 -12.01 -2.44 5.27
CA TRP A 215 -13.16 -2.22 6.15
C TRP A 215 -12.89 -1.09 7.15
N TYR A 216 -11.85 -1.14 7.96
CA TYR A 216 -11.62 -0.08 8.93
C TYR A 216 -11.25 1.27 8.27
N ASN A 217 -10.79 1.25 7.04
CA ASN A 217 -10.55 2.46 6.26
C ASN A 217 -11.78 2.99 5.52
N GLY A 218 -12.94 2.35 5.62
CA GLY A 218 -14.19 2.82 5.03
C GLY A 218 -14.27 2.65 3.52
N HIS A 219 -13.65 1.57 2.97
CA HIS A 219 -13.77 1.25 1.55
C HIS A 219 -15.19 0.79 1.24
N PRO A 220 -15.89 1.40 0.27
CA PRO A 220 -17.32 1.11 0.04
C PRO A 220 -17.62 -0.36 -0.25
N ASP A 221 -16.74 -1.06 -0.99
CA ASP A 221 -16.93 -2.48 -1.31
C ASP A 221 -16.77 -3.41 -0.09
N PHE A 222 -16.24 -2.92 1.03
CA PHE A 222 -15.98 -3.68 2.25
C PHE A 222 -16.72 -3.14 3.49
N ALA A 223 -17.49 -2.07 3.35
CA ALA A 223 -18.19 -1.46 4.48
C ALA A 223 -19.21 -2.40 5.13
N GLY A 224 -19.76 -3.35 4.38
CA GLY A 224 -20.68 -4.38 4.88
C GLY A 224 -20.02 -5.67 5.37
N ALA A 225 -18.67 -5.74 5.46
CA ALA A 225 -17.99 -6.90 5.99
C ALA A 225 -18.22 -7.02 7.50
N GLU A 226 -18.45 -8.25 7.96
CA GLU A 226 -18.74 -8.57 9.37
C GLU A 226 -17.55 -9.32 9.98
N PHE A 227 -17.05 -8.82 11.11
CA PHE A 227 -15.97 -9.44 11.87
C PHE A 227 -16.43 -9.75 13.29
N ASP A 228 -16.12 -10.95 13.76
CA ASP A 228 -16.47 -11.38 15.11
C ASP A 228 -15.36 -11.01 16.11
N PHE A 229 -15.59 -9.99 16.91
CA PHE A 229 -14.68 -9.54 17.98
C PHE A 229 -15.06 -10.09 19.36
N SER A 230 -15.89 -11.14 19.46
CA SER A 230 -16.34 -11.71 20.73
C SER A 230 -15.28 -12.57 21.43
N SER A 231 -14.29 -13.08 20.70
CA SER A 231 -13.14 -13.80 21.25
C SER A 231 -12.17 -12.86 21.96
N SER A 232 -11.49 -13.36 22.99
CA SER A 232 -10.41 -12.60 23.67
C SER A 232 -9.12 -12.54 22.85
N ARG A 233 -9.00 -13.38 21.80
CA ARG A 233 -7.79 -13.52 20.98
C ARG A 233 -8.13 -13.46 19.50
N ALA A 234 -7.27 -12.78 18.74
CA ALA A 234 -7.20 -12.86 17.28
C ALA A 234 -5.85 -13.41 16.82
N VAL A 235 -5.82 -14.05 15.66
CA VAL A 235 -4.60 -14.54 15.03
C VAL A 235 -4.40 -13.85 13.69
N VAL A 236 -3.20 -13.32 13.46
CA VAL A 236 -2.77 -12.75 12.18
C VAL A 236 -1.69 -13.65 11.59
N ILE A 237 -1.97 -14.24 10.43
CA ILE A 237 -1.04 -15.13 9.73
C ILE A 237 -0.21 -14.32 8.75
N GLY A 238 1.09 -14.24 8.99
CA GLY A 238 2.06 -13.41 8.27
C GLY A 238 2.61 -12.31 9.17
N ASN A 239 3.83 -11.87 8.90
CA ASN A 239 4.59 -10.92 9.72
C ASN A 239 5.18 -9.77 8.89
N GLY A 240 4.44 -9.24 7.91
CA GLY A 240 4.77 -7.99 7.23
C GLY A 240 4.16 -6.78 7.93
N ASN A 241 4.45 -5.56 7.42
CA ASN A 241 3.93 -4.30 7.99
C ASN A 241 2.41 -4.28 8.12
N VAL A 242 1.67 -4.82 7.13
CA VAL A 242 0.21 -4.92 7.20
C VAL A 242 -0.25 -5.81 8.36
N ALA A 243 0.50 -6.88 8.68
CA ALA A 243 0.17 -7.72 9.84
C ALA A 243 0.36 -6.97 11.16
N LEU A 244 1.43 -6.16 11.25
CA LEU A 244 1.68 -5.30 12.42
C LEU A 244 0.63 -4.21 12.55
N ASP A 245 0.23 -3.56 11.44
CA ASP A 245 -0.86 -2.58 11.41
C ASP A 245 -2.17 -3.19 11.93
N VAL A 246 -2.54 -4.35 11.40
CA VAL A 246 -3.75 -5.08 11.81
C VAL A 246 -3.71 -5.43 13.30
N ALA A 247 -2.59 -5.98 13.78
CA ALA A 247 -2.43 -6.32 15.19
C ALA A 247 -2.55 -5.08 16.08
N ARG A 248 -1.91 -3.98 15.68
CA ARG A 248 -1.94 -2.69 16.39
C ARG A 248 -3.35 -2.12 16.48
N ILE A 249 -4.09 -2.08 15.36
CA ILE A 249 -5.47 -1.57 15.34
C ILE A 249 -6.39 -2.41 16.24
N LEU A 250 -6.26 -3.74 16.25
CA LEU A 250 -7.09 -4.63 17.07
C LEU A 250 -6.90 -4.42 18.59
N VAL A 251 -5.69 -4.04 19.01
CA VAL A 251 -5.39 -3.82 20.44
C VAL A 251 -5.28 -2.35 20.84
N SER A 252 -5.44 -1.42 19.90
CA SER A 252 -5.36 0.01 20.19
C SER A 252 -6.48 0.46 21.14
N ASP A 253 -6.19 1.46 21.94
CA ASP A 253 -7.22 2.15 22.71
C ASP A 253 -8.15 2.91 21.73
N VAL A 254 -9.45 2.78 21.95
CA VAL A 254 -10.48 3.42 21.12
C VAL A 254 -10.33 4.94 21.13
N SER A 255 -9.92 5.54 22.25
CA SER A 255 -9.71 6.99 22.36
C SER A 255 -8.60 7.51 21.43
N ARG A 256 -7.61 6.67 21.11
CA ARG A 256 -6.58 6.98 20.08
C ARG A 256 -7.16 6.87 18.68
N LEU A 257 -7.91 5.79 18.40
CA LEU A 257 -8.54 5.58 17.09
C LEU A 257 -9.57 6.66 16.77
N MET A 258 -10.27 7.17 17.76
CA MET A 258 -11.21 8.31 17.64
C MET A 258 -10.56 9.58 17.08
N LYS A 259 -9.25 9.75 17.18
CA LYS A 259 -8.51 10.90 16.66
C LYS A 259 -8.01 10.71 15.23
N THR A 260 -8.32 9.57 14.61
CA THR A 260 -7.85 9.19 13.27
C THR A 260 -8.95 9.30 12.22
N ASP A 261 -8.66 8.88 11.00
CA ASP A 261 -9.64 8.81 9.90
C ASP A 261 -10.30 7.42 9.75
N ILE A 262 -10.30 6.60 10.80
CA ILE A 262 -11.00 5.30 10.85
C ILE A 262 -12.50 5.49 10.56
N ALA A 263 -13.13 4.52 9.91
CA ALA A 263 -14.58 4.56 9.67
C ALA A 263 -15.38 4.43 10.98
N ASP A 264 -16.48 5.16 11.10
CA ASP A 264 -17.27 5.22 12.35
C ASP A 264 -17.81 3.86 12.78
N TYR A 265 -18.36 3.07 11.85
CA TYR A 265 -18.84 1.71 12.13
C TYR A 265 -17.71 0.78 12.62
N ALA A 266 -16.48 0.97 12.09
CA ALA A 266 -15.33 0.19 12.54
C ALA A 266 -14.90 0.63 13.95
N LEU A 267 -14.96 1.92 14.25
CA LEU A 267 -14.69 2.45 15.58
C LEU A 267 -15.70 1.89 16.62
N GLU A 268 -16.99 1.88 16.27
CA GLU A 268 -18.06 1.31 17.11
C GLU A 268 -17.83 -0.19 17.36
N ALA A 269 -17.53 -0.96 16.31
CA ALA A 269 -17.28 -2.39 16.45
C ALA A 269 -16.03 -2.69 17.30
N LEU A 270 -14.94 -1.92 17.12
CA LEU A 270 -13.71 -2.06 17.91
C LEU A 270 -13.91 -1.60 19.36
N ALA A 271 -14.79 -0.64 19.63
CA ALA A 271 -15.16 -0.24 20.99
C ALA A 271 -15.86 -1.37 21.76
N ALA A 272 -16.66 -2.18 21.06
CA ALA A 272 -17.33 -3.35 21.63
C ALA A 272 -16.44 -4.62 21.66
N SER A 273 -15.22 -4.56 21.11
CA SER A 273 -14.32 -5.69 20.99
C SER A 273 -13.87 -6.25 22.34
N ARG A 274 -13.90 -7.60 22.44
CA ARG A 274 -13.34 -8.35 23.56
C ARG A 274 -11.90 -8.78 23.36
N ILE A 275 -11.31 -8.50 22.20
CA ILE A 275 -9.94 -8.90 21.90
C ILE A 275 -8.99 -8.19 22.87
N ARG A 276 -8.15 -8.99 23.53
CA ARG A 276 -7.09 -8.56 24.46
C ARG A 276 -5.72 -8.99 23.98
N GLU A 277 -5.66 -9.99 23.11
CA GLU A 277 -4.43 -10.55 22.59
C GLU A 277 -4.51 -10.72 21.09
N VAL A 278 -3.43 -10.35 20.40
CA VAL A 278 -3.22 -10.66 18.98
C VAL A 278 -1.93 -11.46 18.83
N ILE A 279 -2.04 -12.66 18.28
CA ILE A 279 -0.88 -13.47 17.92
C ILE A 279 -0.55 -13.25 16.45
N VAL A 280 0.68 -12.82 16.16
CA VAL A 280 1.20 -12.63 14.81
C VAL A 280 2.11 -13.80 14.47
N LEU A 281 1.74 -14.60 13.48
CA LEU A 281 2.45 -15.83 13.11
C LEU A 281 3.42 -15.61 11.95
N GLY A 282 4.68 -15.91 12.14
CA GLY A 282 5.73 -15.97 11.13
C GLY A 282 6.16 -17.41 10.86
N ARG A 283 6.09 -17.86 9.61
CA ARG A 283 6.54 -19.21 9.21
C ARG A 283 8.04 -19.39 9.37
N ARG A 284 8.81 -18.33 9.13
CA ARG A 284 10.27 -18.31 9.17
C ARG A 284 10.81 -17.73 10.48
N ALA A 285 12.12 -17.75 10.63
CA ALA A 285 12.81 -17.12 11.75
C ALA A 285 12.59 -15.58 11.75
N ALA A 286 12.86 -14.95 12.89
CA ALA A 286 12.72 -13.51 13.07
C ALA A 286 13.54 -12.69 12.07
N ASP A 287 14.73 -13.14 11.71
CA ASP A 287 15.62 -12.51 10.73
C ASP A 287 15.03 -12.44 9.31
N SER A 288 14.11 -13.37 9.00
CA SER A 288 13.40 -13.44 7.72
C SER A 288 12.01 -12.81 7.78
N ALA A 289 11.69 -12.07 8.86
CA ALA A 289 10.43 -11.37 8.97
C ALA A 289 10.31 -10.27 7.90
N ALA A 290 9.09 -10.08 7.41
CA ALA A 290 8.82 -9.13 6.33
C ALA A 290 8.43 -7.73 6.82
N PHE A 291 8.32 -7.52 8.13
CA PHE A 291 8.12 -6.19 8.70
C PHE A 291 9.41 -5.37 8.66
N SER A 292 9.27 -4.07 8.57
CA SER A 292 10.37 -3.13 8.65
C SER A 292 10.75 -2.82 10.10
N THR A 293 12.01 -2.47 10.32
CA THR A 293 12.51 -2.09 11.65
C THR A 293 11.77 -0.88 12.25
N PRO A 294 11.43 0.18 11.48
CA PRO A 294 10.59 1.28 11.98
C PRO A 294 9.22 0.84 12.49
N GLU A 295 8.53 -0.06 11.79
CA GLU A 295 7.22 -0.56 12.23
C GLU A 295 7.35 -1.42 13.50
N LEU A 296 8.41 -2.20 13.60
CA LEU A 296 8.70 -2.98 14.81
C LEU A 296 8.93 -2.05 16.02
N ILE A 297 9.77 -1.02 15.87
CA ILE A 297 9.98 0.01 16.91
C ILE A 297 8.66 0.67 17.31
N GLY A 298 7.82 0.99 16.32
CA GLY A 298 6.51 1.60 16.53
C GLY A 298 5.58 0.77 17.42
N LEU A 299 5.67 -0.57 17.35
CA LEU A 299 4.90 -1.43 18.25
C LEU A 299 5.28 -1.25 19.73
N GLY A 300 6.56 -1.12 20.04
CA GLY A 300 7.04 -0.94 21.41
C GLY A 300 6.60 0.37 22.07
N ASN A 301 6.18 1.35 21.25
CA ASN A 301 5.71 2.65 21.71
C ASN A 301 4.19 2.70 21.97
N LEU A 302 3.49 1.57 21.90
CA LEU A 302 2.04 1.51 22.13
C LEU A 302 1.70 1.60 23.61
N ALA A 303 1.10 2.69 24.04
CA ALA A 303 0.66 2.85 25.42
C ALA A 303 -0.42 1.81 25.78
N GLY A 304 -0.24 1.11 26.89
CA GLY A 304 -1.16 0.10 27.41
C GLY A 304 -1.23 -1.19 26.59
N VAL A 305 -0.18 -1.48 25.81
CA VAL A 305 -0.02 -2.72 25.05
C VAL A 305 1.34 -3.33 25.38
N ASP A 306 1.33 -4.59 25.79
CA ASP A 306 2.55 -5.37 25.96
C ASP A 306 2.90 -6.06 24.65
N VAL A 307 4.12 -5.86 24.18
CA VAL A 307 4.65 -6.60 23.02
C VAL A 307 5.60 -7.67 23.51
N THR A 308 5.35 -8.91 23.10
CA THR A 308 6.17 -10.06 23.48
C THR A 308 6.54 -10.89 22.27
N THR A 309 7.60 -11.68 22.37
CA THR A 309 8.04 -12.59 21.30
C THR A 309 8.11 -14.02 21.82
N SER A 310 7.95 -15.00 20.92
CA SER A 310 8.43 -16.36 21.20
C SER A 310 9.97 -16.34 21.34
N GLU A 311 10.53 -17.41 21.92
CA GLU A 311 12.00 -17.56 21.96
C GLU A 311 12.59 -17.33 20.56
N ILE A 312 13.55 -16.42 20.47
CA ILE A 312 14.20 -16.03 19.23
C ILE A 312 15.60 -16.64 19.20
N VAL A 313 15.88 -17.39 18.14
CA VAL A 313 17.22 -17.85 17.83
C VAL A 313 17.79 -16.89 16.79
N HIS A 314 18.68 -16.03 17.21
CA HIS A 314 19.40 -15.14 16.30
C HIS A 314 20.50 -15.89 15.55
N ARG A 315 20.73 -15.51 14.31
CA ARG A 315 21.94 -15.92 13.58
C ARG A 315 23.14 -15.30 14.28
N LYS A 316 24.14 -16.14 14.60
CA LYS A 316 25.36 -15.69 15.28
C LYS A 316 26.18 -14.67 14.47
N ASP A 317 25.99 -14.65 13.16
CA ASP A 317 26.72 -13.84 12.20
C ASP A 317 25.80 -12.78 11.57
N ALA A 318 25.10 -11.98 12.39
CA ALA A 318 24.37 -10.82 11.89
C ALA A 318 25.38 -9.83 11.26
N GLU A 319 25.46 -9.83 9.92
CA GLU A 319 26.50 -9.15 9.16
C GLU A 319 26.33 -7.62 9.17
N ASP A 320 25.07 -7.13 9.24
CA ASP A 320 24.78 -5.71 9.15
C ASP A 320 24.19 -5.10 10.42
N SER A 321 24.41 -3.80 10.58
CA SER A 321 24.03 -3.03 11.77
C SER A 321 22.51 -2.91 11.93
N LEU A 322 21.75 -2.86 10.84
CA LEU A 322 20.28 -2.80 10.89
C LEU A 322 19.69 -4.11 11.40
N THR A 323 20.25 -5.25 10.98
CA THR A 323 19.84 -6.57 11.50
C THR A 323 20.15 -6.68 13.00
N ARG A 324 21.34 -6.24 13.44
CA ARG A 324 21.68 -6.20 14.88
C ARG A 324 20.72 -5.33 15.69
N MET A 325 20.35 -4.16 15.15
CA MET A 325 19.39 -3.27 15.80
C MET A 325 17.98 -3.90 15.87
N ARG A 326 17.52 -4.56 14.80
CA ARG A 326 16.27 -5.32 14.81
C ARG A 326 16.27 -6.41 15.88
N HIS A 327 17.36 -7.15 16.03
CA HIS A 327 17.53 -8.15 17.10
C HIS A 327 17.41 -7.50 18.47
N ALA A 328 18.11 -6.40 18.71
CA ALA A 328 18.04 -5.69 19.99
C ALA A 328 16.62 -5.22 20.34
N VAL A 329 15.85 -4.76 19.36
CA VAL A 329 14.44 -4.38 19.54
C VAL A 329 13.60 -5.59 19.91
N LEU A 330 13.76 -6.72 19.20
CA LEU A 330 13.02 -7.95 19.47
C LEU A 330 13.36 -8.54 20.85
N ASP A 331 14.63 -8.54 21.23
CA ASP A 331 15.09 -9.00 22.55
C ASP A 331 14.53 -8.12 23.68
N GLY A 332 14.38 -6.82 23.42
CA GLY A 332 13.78 -5.86 24.34
C GLY A 332 12.30 -6.11 24.63
N TYR A 333 11.58 -6.81 23.75
CA TYR A 333 10.17 -7.15 23.95
C TYR A 333 9.95 -8.29 24.96
N GLY A 334 10.97 -9.11 25.21
CA GLY A 334 10.92 -10.20 26.17
C GLY A 334 10.04 -11.37 25.73
N THR A 335 10.23 -12.49 26.42
CA THR A 335 9.53 -13.76 26.12
C THR A 335 8.44 -14.09 27.13
N THR A 336 8.37 -13.36 28.25
CA THR A 336 7.50 -13.68 29.39
C THR A 336 6.18 -12.93 29.32
N GLU A 337 5.10 -13.62 29.69
CA GLU A 337 3.82 -12.97 29.92
C GLU A 337 3.97 -11.99 31.09
N SER A 338 4.00 -10.70 30.79
CA SER A 338 3.91 -9.70 31.83
C SER A 338 2.46 -9.67 32.34
N GLY A 339 2.25 -9.99 33.60
CA GLY A 339 0.94 -9.97 34.25
C GLY A 339 0.40 -8.55 34.50
N THR A 340 0.63 -7.62 33.57
CA THR A 340 0.28 -6.20 33.71
C THR A 340 -1.21 -5.94 33.54
N GLY A 341 -1.98 -6.90 32.98
CA GLY A 341 -3.39 -6.72 32.64
C GLY A 341 -3.62 -5.89 31.37
N ASN A 342 -2.55 -5.46 30.68
CA ASN A 342 -2.60 -4.75 29.42
C ASN A 342 -3.11 -5.64 28.26
N ARG A 343 -3.50 -5.03 27.14
CA ARG A 343 -3.65 -5.74 25.87
C ARG A 343 -2.28 -6.19 25.39
N ARG A 344 -2.24 -7.23 24.55
CA ARG A 344 -0.97 -7.84 24.14
C ARG A 344 -0.90 -8.08 22.63
N ILE A 345 0.30 -7.87 22.07
CA ILE A 345 0.71 -8.40 20.76
C ILE A 345 1.82 -9.42 21.02
N HIS A 346 1.63 -10.65 20.55
CA HIS A 346 2.60 -11.72 20.67
C HIS A 346 3.12 -12.15 19.30
N LEU A 347 4.40 -11.89 19.02
CA LEU A 347 5.06 -12.27 17.77
C LEU A 347 5.60 -13.71 17.90
N GLN A 348 5.06 -14.63 17.12
CA GLN A 348 5.52 -16.02 17.07
C GLN A 348 6.21 -16.32 15.75
N PHE A 349 7.44 -16.75 15.84
CA PHE A 349 8.25 -17.17 14.70
C PHE A 349 8.32 -18.70 14.59
N LEU A 350 8.74 -19.19 13.40
CA LEU A 350 8.88 -20.62 13.13
C LEU A 350 7.58 -21.41 13.39
N ARG A 351 6.45 -20.84 12.95
CA ARG A 351 5.12 -21.46 13.06
C ARG A 351 4.43 -21.50 11.70
N THR A 352 4.26 -22.70 11.15
CA THR A 352 3.54 -22.91 9.89
C THR A 352 2.09 -23.28 10.17
N PRO A 353 1.12 -22.50 9.69
CA PRO A 353 -0.30 -22.88 9.72
C PRO A 353 -0.53 -24.17 8.93
N VAL A 354 -1.25 -25.14 9.51
CA VAL A 354 -1.54 -26.42 8.85
C VAL A 354 -3.03 -26.70 8.71
N GLU A 355 -3.85 -26.14 9.60
CA GLU A 355 -5.30 -26.35 9.58
C GLU A 355 -6.01 -25.27 10.39
N ILE A 356 -7.15 -24.80 9.92
CA ILE A 356 -8.09 -23.99 10.70
C ILE A 356 -9.10 -24.95 11.33
N LEU A 357 -9.28 -24.87 12.62
CA LEU A 357 -10.15 -25.74 13.41
C LEU A 357 -11.57 -25.16 13.52
N GLY A 358 -12.55 -26.02 13.49
CA GLY A 358 -13.97 -25.67 13.61
C GLY A 358 -14.82 -26.46 12.63
N THR A 359 -16.16 -26.38 12.79
CA THR A 359 -17.13 -27.04 11.92
C THR A 359 -18.02 -26.02 11.20
N GLU A 360 -18.68 -25.14 11.93
CA GLU A 360 -19.54 -24.08 11.40
C GLU A 360 -18.82 -22.76 11.27
N ARG A 361 -17.79 -22.55 12.10
CA ARG A 361 -16.94 -21.36 12.14
C ARG A 361 -15.56 -21.72 12.70
N ALA A 362 -14.60 -20.85 12.48
CA ALA A 362 -13.28 -20.97 13.06
C ALA A 362 -13.35 -20.90 14.60
N THR A 363 -12.69 -21.84 15.27
CA THR A 363 -12.51 -21.89 16.73
C THR A 363 -11.05 -21.85 17.13
N GLY A 364 -10.13 -22.00 16.16
CA GLY A 364 -8.70 -21.97 16.37
C GLY A 364 -7.92 -22.33 15.12
N ILE A 365 -6.61 -22.36 15.27
CA ILE A 365 -5.66 -22.75 14.24
C ILE A 365 -4.66 -23.74 14.79
N ARG A 366 -4.37 -24.81 14.05
CA ARG A 366 -3.26 -25.71 14.30
C ARG A 366 -2.04 -25.25 13.52
N VAL A 367 -0.93 -25.11 14.23
CA VAL A 367 0.35 -24.70 13.66
C VAL A 367 1.41 -25.77 13.94
N GLU A 368 2.32 -25.96 12.99
CA GLU A 368 3.49 -26.80 13.14
C GLU A 368 4.70 -25.97 13.53
N ARG A 369 5.44 -26.43 14.51
CA ARG A 369 6.75 -25.85 14.85
C ARG A 369 7.78 -26.19 13.79
N ASN A 370 8.55 -25.20 13.38
CA ASN A 370 9.68 -25.40 12.49
C ASN A 370 11.00 -25.15 13.22
N VAL A 371 12.08 -25.61 12.61
CA VAL A 371 13.44 -25.18 12.91
C VAL A 371 14.02 -24.47 11.69
N ALA A 372 14.90 -23.50 11.91
CA ALA A 372 15.60 -22.85 10.83
C ALA A 372 16.60 -23.82 10.21
N ALA A 373 16.56 -24.04 8.91
CA ALA A 373 17.54 -24.86 8.22
C ALA A 373 18.90 -24.13 8.16
N LEU A 374 19.98 -24.88 8.32
CA LEU A 374 21.37 -24.36 8.34
C LEU A 374 21.95 -24.16 6.92
N ASP A 375 21.11 -23.82 5.94
CA ASP A 375 21.47 -23.71 4.52
C ASP A 375 22.18 -22.39 4.13
N GLY A 376 22.69 -21.65 5.09
CA GLY A 376 23.43 -20.40 4.87
C GLY A 376 22.58 -19.22 4.38
N ALA A 377 21.41 -19.45 3.78
CA ALA A 377 20.53 -18.41 3.28
C ALA A 377 19.45 -17.96 4.30
N GLY A 378 19.25 -18.72 5.39
CA GLY A 378 18.34 -18.40 6.50
C GLY A 378 16.85 -18.29 6.13
N SER A 379 16.47 -18.72 4.91
CA SER A 379 15.12 -18.56 4.40
C SER A 379 14.29 -19.85 4.38
N THR A 380 14.94 -21.00 4.47
CA THR A 380 14.30 -22.32 4.54
C THR A 380 14.07 -22.76 5.97
N VAL A 381 13.00 -23.50 6.17
CA VAL A 381 12.61 -24.04 7.47
C VAL A 381 12.25 -25.51 7.31
N GLU A 382 12.58 -26.30 8.32
CA GLU A 382 12.27 -27.72 8.39
C GLU A 382 11.14 -27.96 9.40
N PRO A 383 10.10 -28.72 9.02
CA PRO A 383 9.03 -29.09 9.93
C PRO A 383 9.55 -30.07 11.00
N THR A 384 9.06 -29.95 12.24
CA THR A 384 9.51 -30.79 13.36
C THR A 384 8.56 -31.93 13.67
N GLY A 385 7.35 -31.92 13.11
CA GLY A 385 6.27 -32.83 13.51
C GLY A 385 5.59 -32.47 14.84
N PHE A 386 5.99 -31.37 15.50
CA PHE A 386 5.35 -30.89 16.72
C PHE A 386 4.28 -29.86 16.37
N TYR A 387 3.07 -30.08 16.85
CA TYR A 387 1.90 -29.24 16.58
C TYR A 387 1.43 -28.54 17.85
N GLU A 388 0.96 -27.32 17.66
CA GLU A 388 0.32 -26.51 18.69
C GLU A 388 -1.07 -26.06 18.19
N THR A 389 -2.00 -25.90 19.10
CA THR A 389 -3.32 -25.31 18.81
C THR A 389 -3.42 -23.94 19.47
N ILE A 390 -3.84 -22.96 18.69
CA ILE A 390 -4.12 -21.60 19.15
C ILE A 390 -5.62 -21.37 19.00
N GLU A 391 -6.32 -21.22 20.11
CA GLU A 391 -7.76 -20.91 20.10
C GLU A 391 -7.99 -19.47 19.66
N SER A 392 -8.87 -19.27 18.69
CA SER A 392 -9.27 -17.95 18.18
C SER A 392 -10.51 -18.08 17.30
N GLY A 393 -11.46 -17.17 17.47
CA GLY A 393 -12.62 -17.01 16.58
C GLY A 393 -12.39 -16.05 15.42
N LEU A 394 -11.29 -15.29 15.43
CA LEU A 394 -10.93 -14.35 14.38
C LEU A 394 -9.50 -14.63 13.88
N ILE A 395 -9.39 -15.02 12.62
CA ILE A 395 -8.12 -15.35 11.96
C ILE A 395 -7.99 -14.50 10.70
N LEU A 396 -6.91 -13.71 10.62
CA LEU A 396 -6.66 -12.75 9.54
C LEU A 396 -5.42 -13.16 8.74
N ARG A 397 -5.60 -13.47 7.44
CA ARG A 397 -4.49 -13.83 6.55
C ARG A 397 -3.79 -12.57 6.03
N SER A 398 -2.52 -12.40 6.36
CA SER A 398 -1.65 -11.31 5.92
C SER A 398 -0.40 -11.84 5.21
N ILE A 399 -0.60 -12.77 4.26
CA ILE A 399 0.47 -13.50 3.54
C ILE A 399 0.79 -12.93 2.16
N GLY A 400 0.36 -11.71 1.91
CA GLY A 400 0.64 -10.92 0.72
C GLY A 400 -0.55 -10.76 -0.22
N PHE A 401 -0.49 -9.67 -0.98
CA PHE A 401 -1.49 -9.33 -1.98
C PHE A 401 -1.18 -10.03 -3.30
N ARG A 402 -2.15 -10.00 -4.21
CA ARG A 402 -2.05 -10.51 -5.57
C ARG A 402 -2.78 -9.56 -6.53
N GLY A 403 -2.20 -9.33 -7.71
CA GLY A 403 -2.90 -8.66 -8.80
C GLY A 403 -4.09 -9.50 -9.28
N ALA A 404 -5.03 -8.86 -9.93
CA ALA A 404 -6.13 -9.52 -10.62
C ALA A 404 -5.93 -9.43 -12.14
N THR A 405 -6.52 -10.36 -12.87
CA THR A 405 -6.56 -10.33 -14.34
C THR A 405 -7.23 -9.05 -14.84
N VAL A 406 -6.80 -8.57 -15.99
CA VAL A 406 -7.33 -7.36 -16.61
C VAL A 406 -7.80 -7.71 -18.01
N GLY A 407 -9.09 -7.85 -18.18
CA GLY A 407 -9.68 -8.23 -19.46
C GLY A 407 -8.98 -9.44 -20.09
N ASN A 408 -8.61 -9.31 -21.38
CA ASN A 408 -7.91 -10.36 -22.15
C ASN A 408 -6.38 -10.19 -22.14
N LEU A 409 -5.80 -9.35 -21.27
CA LEU A 409 -4.36 -9.17 -21.19
C LEU A 409 -3.68 -10.40 -20.58
N PRO A 410 -2.46 -10.73 -21.02
CA PRO A 410 -1.67 -11.81 -20.43
C PRO A 410 -1.49 -11.60 -18.92
N PHE A 411 -1.66 -12.64 -18.13
CA PHE A 411 -1.50 -12.59 -16.68
C PHE A 411 -0.67 -13.78 -16.18
N ASP A 412 0.28 -13.51 -15.30
CA ASP A 412 1.07 -14.51 -14.60
C ASP A 412 0.38 -14.84 -13.27
N ASP A 413 -0.34 -15.96 -13.26
CA ASP A 413 -1.10 -16.41 -12.10
C ASP A 413 -0.22 -16.76 -10.89
N VAL A 414 1.02 -17.18 -11.09
CA VAL A 414 1.93 -17.54 -10.00
C VAL A 414 2.45 -16.29 -9.31
N ARG A 415 2.89 -15.31 -10.08
CA ARG A 415 3.41 -14.04 -9.56
C ARG A 415 2.32 -13.03 -9.23
N GLY A 416 1.13 -13.18 -9.81
CA GLY A 416 0.01 -12.23 -9.65
C GLY A 416 0.28 -10.88 -10.31
N VAL A 417 0.89 -10.87 -11.50
CA VAL A 417 1.29 -9.66 -12.24
C VAL A 417 1.00 -9.78 -13.75
N LEU A 418 0.99 -8.65 -14.44
CA LEU A 418 1.06 -8.65 -15.91
C LEU A 418 2.52 -8.82 -16.32
N PRO A 419 2.86 -9.85 -17.16
CA PRO A 419 4.18 -9.99 -17.74
C PRO A 419 4.55 -8.74 -18.53
N ASN A 420 5.74 -8.18 -18.30
CA ASN A 420 6.11 -6.91 -18.92
C ASN A 420 7.62 -6.76 -19.10
N ASP A 421 8.00 -5.91 -20.05
CA ASP A 421 9.35 -5.40 -20.25
C ASP A 421 9.33 -3.88 -20.08
N ALA A 422 9.98 -3.39 -19.01
CA ALA A 422 10.02 -1.97 -18.63
C ALA A 422 8.63 -1.30 -18.57
N GLY A 423 7.58 -2.07 -18.26
CA GLY A 423 6.19 -1.63 -18.21
C GLY A 423 5.37 -1.86 -19.46
N ALA A 424 5.95 -2.19 -20.62
CA ALA A 424 5.19 -2.67 -21.78
C ALA A 424 4.72 -4.11 -21.52
N VAL A 425 3.41 -4.37 -21.61
CA VAL A 425 2.86 -5.72 -21.39
C VAL A 425 3.35 -6.64 -22.51
N VAL A 426 3.79 -7.84 -22.13
CA VAL A 426 4.36 -8.85 -23.07
C VAL A 426 3.49 -10.11 -23.05
N ASP A 427 3.15 -10.65 -24.21
CA ASP A 427 2.56 -11.98 -24.31
C ASP A 427 3.66 -13.04 -24.10
N PRO A 428 3.61 -13.84 -23.01
CA PRO A 428 4.66 -14.80 -22.69
C PRO A 428 4.75 -15.95 -23.71
N ARG A 429 3.73 -16.17 -24.53
CA ARG A 429 3.71 -17.21 -25.56
C ARG A 429 4.50 -16.79 -26.80
N THR A 430 4.51 -15.49 -27.11
CA THR A 430 5.17 -14.96 -28.32
C THR A 430 6.42 -14.17 -28.00
N GLY A 431 6.59 -13.71 -26.75
CA GLY A 431 7.65 -12.79 -26.35
C GLY A 431 7.45 -11.36 -26.86
N GLN A 432 6.33 -11.07 -27.53
CA GLN A 432 6.08 -9.77 -28.15
C GLN A 432 5.28 -8.85 -27.21
N ALA A 433 5.54 -7.54 -27.32
CA ALA A 433 4.76 -6.55 -26.61
C ALA A 433 3.32 -6.50 -27.14
N VAL A 434 2.36 -6.44 -26.22
CA VAL A 434 0.95 -6.17 -26.53
C VAL A 434 0.83 -4.68 -26.86
N ARG A 435 0.50 -4.38 -28.11
CA ARG A 435 0.54 -3.02 -28.64
C ARG A 435 -0.38 -2.08 -27.84
N GLY A 436 0.18 -0.98 -27.36
CA GLY A 436 -0.56 0.05 -26.61
C GLY A 436 -0.90 -0.33 -25.16
N ALA A 437 -0.59 -1.55 -24.70
CA ALA A 437 -0.87 -1.99 -23.33
C ALA A 437 0.37 -1.88 -22.44
N TYR A 438 0.22 -1.19 -21.30
CA TYR A 438 1.28 -0.96 -20.32
C TYR A 438 0.79 -1.24 -18.90
N VAL A 439 1.74 -1.38 -17.98
CA VAL A 439 1.48 -1.65 -16.58
C VAL A 439 2.43 -0.87 -15.66
N ALA A 440 1.95 -0.43 -14.51
CA ALA A 440 2.75 0.23 -13.48
C ALA A 440 2.38 -0.26 -12.07
N GLY A 441 3.28 -0.09 -11.13
CA GLY A 441 3.05 -0.38 -9.72
C GLY A 441 3.03 -1.86 -9.36
N TRP A 442 2.15 -2.24 -8.44
CA TRP A 442 2.09 -3.61 -7.92
C TRP A 442 1.66 -4.64 -8.97
N LEU A 443 0.83 -4.24 -9.91
CA LEU A 443 0.44 -5.10 -11.03
C LEU A 443 1.60 -5.37 -11.99
N LYS A 444 2.64 -4.50 -12.00
CA LYS A 444 3.88 -4.65 -12.77
C LYS A 444 4.92 -5.53 -12.06
N ARG A 445 5.22 -5.25 -10.78
CA ARG A 445 6.35 -5.84 -10.05
C ARG A 445 5.98 -6.78 -8.91
N GLY A 446 4.69 -6.91 -8.61
CA GLY A 446 4.19 -7.55 -7.39
C GLY A 446 4.03 -6.55 -6.22
N PRO A 447 3.35 -6.97 -5.14
CA PRO A 447 3.01 -6.11 -4.00
C PRO A 447 4.19 -5.92 -3.05
N THR A 448 5.26 -5.29 -3.54
CA THR A 448 6.48 -5.00 -2.78
C THR A 448 6.78 -3.49 -2.79
N GLY A 449 7.51 -3.05 -1.78
CA GLY A 449 7.95 -1.66 -1.62
C GLY A 449 6.88 -0.73 -1.03
N VAL A 450 7.32 0.48 -0.71
CA VAL A 450 6.53 1.55 -0.09
C VAL A 450 5.96 2.52 -1.15
N ILE A 451 5.25 3.58 -0.70
CA ILE A 451 4.68 4.59 -1.61
C ILE A 451 5.75 5.17 -2.53
N GLY A 452 6.93 5.51 -2.02
CA GLY A 452 8.04 6.09 -2.78
C GLY A 452 8.59 5.18 -3.89
N THR A 453 8.64 3.87 -3.69
CA THR A 453 9.09 2.90 -4.71
C THR A 453 8.20 2.91 -5.95
N ASN A 454 6.94 3.33 -5.84
CA ASN A 454 6.05 3.46 -6.99
C ASN A 454 6.51 4.56 -7.95
N LYS A 455 7.23 5.58 -7.47
CA LYS A 455 7.73 6.67 -8.30
C LYS A 455 8.71 6.16 -9.37
N LEU A 456 9.71 5.38 -8.99
CA LEU A 456 10.68 4.80 -9.96
C LEU A 456 10.00 3.87 -10.95
N CYS A 457 9.14 2.99 -10.46
CA CYS A 457 8.37 2.08 -11.30
C CYS A 457 7.54 2.84 -12.35
N SER A 458 6.96 3.96 -11.96
CA SER A 458 6.16 4.82 -12.85
C SER A 458 7.01 5.60 -13.85
N ILE A 459 8.18 6.11 -13.43
CA ILE A 459 9.14 6.78 -14.31
C ILE A 459 9.62 5.83 -15.41
N GLU A 460 9.98 4.59 -15.07
CA GLU A 460 10.39 3.59 -16.05
C GLU A 460 9.30 3.34 -17.10
N THR A 461 8.04 3.15 -16.67
CA THR A 461 6.91 2.94 -17.57
C THR A 461 6.63 4.19 -18.43
N ALA A 462 6.69 5.41 -17.85
CA ALA A 462 6.52 6.66 -18.59
C ALA A 462 7.56 6.82 -19.70
N ARG A 463 8.84 6.58 -19.35
CA ARG A 463 9.94 6.65 -20.32
C ARG A 463 9.78 5.63 -21.46
N ARG A 464 9.31 4.43 -21.15
CA ARG A 464 9.02 3.41 -22.15
C ARG A 464 7.90 3.86 -23.09
N ILE A 465 6.79 4.40 -22.59
CA ILE A 465 5.68 4.91 -23.40
C ILE A 465 6.14 6.03 -24.34
N VAL A 466 6.89 7.00 -23.82
CA VAL A 466 7.43 8.11 -24.59
C VAL A 466 8.38 7.60 -25.71
N ALA A 467 9.27 6.65 -25.38
CA ALA A 467 10.17 6.04 -26.37
C ALA A 467 9.42 5.26 -27.44
N ASP A 468 8.34 4.56 -27.07
CA ASP A 468 7.50 3.80 -28.02
C ASP A 468 6.70 4.75 -28.94
N PHE A 469 6.23 5.88 -28.41
CA PHE A 469 5.54 6.92 -29.20
C PHE A 469 6.48 7.59 -30.19
N VAL A 470 7.60 8.11 -29.74
CA VAL A 470 8.61 8.77 -30.59
C VAL A 470 9.16 7.81 -31.63
N GLY A 471 9.28 6.52 -31.29
CA GLY A 471 9.72 5.47 -32.20
C GLY A 471 8.65 4.96 -33.17
N GLY A 472 7.42 5.54 -33.18
CA GLY A 472 6.34 5.14 -34.08
C GLY A 472 5.76 3.75 -33.80
N ARG A 473 5.95 3.21 -32.59
CA ARG A 473 5.48 1.86 -32.20
C ARG A 473 4.03 1.84 -31.72
N LEU A 474 3.46 3.00 -31.41
CA LEU A 474 2.05 3.13 -31.00
C LEU A 474 1.14 3.39 -32.21
N ALA A 475 -0.11 2.96 -32.10
CA ALA A 475 -1.11 3.29 -33.11
C ALA A 475 -1.67 4.69 -32.85
N THR A 476 -1.89 5.47 -33.90
CA THR A 476 -2.69 6.70 -33.81
C THR A 476 -4.13 6.31 -33.49
N PRO A 477 -4.73 6.86 -32.41
CA PRO A 477 -6.12 6.59 -32.06
C PRO A 477 -7.09 7.10 -33.12
N GLY A 478 -8.08 6.28 -33.46
CA GLY A 478 -9.07 6.61 -34.50
C GLY A 478 -10.13 7.63 -34.06
N ALA A 479 -10.25 7.90 -32.75
CA ALA A 479 -11.24 8.82 -32.18
C ALA A 479 -10.59 9.83 -31.23
N GLY A 480 -11.25 10.96 -30.99
CA GLY A 480 -10.74 12.07 -30.20
C GLY A 480 -11.09 12.00 -28.71
N THR A 481 -10.67 13.03 -27.98
CA THR A 481 -10.95 13.15 -26.55
C THR A 481 -12.40 13.57 -26.26
N ALA A 482 -13.02 14.35 -27.17
CA ALA A 482 -14.43 14.75 -27.03
C ALA A 482 -15.34 13.53 -27.16
N GLU A 483 -15.09 12.65 -28.15
CA GLU A 483 -15.86 11.42 -28.33
C GLU A 483 -15.67 10.46 -27.16
N PHE A 484 -14.48 10.47 -26.50
CA PHE A 484 -14.28 9.71 -25.28
C PHE A 484 -15.11 10.27 -24.10
N ASP A 485 -15.17 11.59 -23.94
CA ASP A 485 -16.00 12.20 -22.90
C ASP A 485 -17.48 11.87 -23.09
N ASP A 486 -17.98 11.94 -24.34
CA ASP A 486 -19.36 11.57 -24.69
C ASP A 486 -19.63 10.09 -24.41
N LEU A 487 -18.68 9.19 -24.73
CA LEU A 487 -18.79 7.76 -24.45
C LEU A 487 -18.87 7.51 -22.94
N VAL A 488 -17.98 8.11 -22.16
CA VAL A 488 -17.99 7.96 -20.69
C VAL A 488 -19.28 8.54 -20.10
N ALA A 489 -19.77 9.69 -20.62
CA ALA A 489 -21.03 10.29 -20.19
C ALA A 489 -22.23 9.37 -20.42
N LEU A 490 -22.26 8.73 -21.58
CA LEU A 490 -23.33 7.79 -21.96
C LEU A 490 -23.32 6.53 -21.09
N ARG A 491 -22.12 5.95 -20.85
CA ARG A 491 -21.97 4.66 -20.14
C ARG A 491 -22.05 4.81 -18.64
N GLN A 492 -21.58 5.95 -18.09
CA GLN A 492 -21.58 6.26 -16.66
C GLN A 492 -22.06 7.71 -16.41
N PRO A 493 -23.39 7.94 -16.40
CA PRO A 493 -23.96 9.27 -16.15
C PRO A 493 -23.58 9.86 -14.78
N GLN A 494 -23.27 9.00 -13.80
CA GLN A 494 -22.83 9.39 -12.45
C GLN A 494 -21.31 9.53 -12.35
N ARG A 495 -20.59 9.64 -13.49
CA ARG A 495 -19.17 9.92 -13.47
C ARG A 495 -18.89 11.23 -12.75
N LEU A 496 -17.75 11.29 -12.08
CA LEU A 496 -17.28 12.48 -11.38
C LEU A 496 -15.94 12.94 -11.98
N ASP A 497 -15.69 14.21 -11.82
CA ASP A 497 -14.39 14.82 -12.09
C ASP A 497 -13.62 15.11 -10.79
N LEU A 498 -12.46 15.73 -10.90
CA LEU A 498 -11.65 16.12 -9.75
C LEU A 498 -12.35 17.18 -8.87
N LYS A 499 -13.27 17.99 -9.42
CA LYS A 499 -14.06 18.96 -8.65
C LYS A 499 -15.07 18.22 -7.76
N GLY A 500 -15.74 17.22 -8.29
CA GLY A 500 -16.62 16.34 -7.51
C GLY A 500 -15.87 15.67 -6.35
N TRP A 501 -14.68 15.13 -6.61
CA TRP A 501 -13.84 14.60 -5.54
C TRP A 501 -13.47 15.65 -4.48
N LYS A 502 -13.11 16.88 -4.89
CA LYS A 502 -12.82 17.97 -3.93
C LYS A 502 -14.02 18.29 -3.05
N ASN A 503 -15.23 18.20 -3.56
CA ASN A 503 -16.45 18.38 -2.77
C ASN A 503 -16.55 17.29 -1.68
N ILE A 504 -16.29 16.03 -2.04
CA ILE A 504 -16.23 14.89 -1.08
C ILE A 504 -15.16 15.15 -0.02
N ASP A 505 -13.91 15.43 -0.42
CA ASP A 505 -12.79 15.65 0.49
C ASP A 505 -13.06 16.80 1.48
N ASN A 506 -13.60 17.91 0.99
CA ASN A 506 -13.97 19.05 1.80
C ASN A 506 -15.10 18.72 2.78
N HIS A 507 -16.11 17.98 2.35
CA HIS A 507 -17.22 17.55 3.20
C HIS A 507 -16.70 16.67 4.35
N GLU A 508 -15.92 15.63 4.04
CA GLU A 508 -15.32 14.73 5.04
C GLU A 508 -14.42 15.47 6.05
N ARG A 509 -13.60 16.41 5.56
CA ARG A 509 -12.73 17.24 6.42
C ARG A 509 -13.54 18.20 7.31
N ASN A 510 -14.65 18.73 6.80
CA ASN A 510 -15.53 19.60 7.59
C ASN A 510 -16.20 18.81 8.72
N LEU A 511 -16.72 17.63 8.43
CA LEU A 511 -17.26 16.71 9.43
C LEU A 511 -16.18 16.34 10.47
N GLY A 512 -14.97 16.03 9.98
CA GLY A 512 -13.83 15.70 10.84
C GLY A 512 -13.48 16.83 11.81
N ARG A 513 -13.40 18.08 11.33
CA ARG A 513 -13.14 19.25 12.21
C ARG A 513 -14.16 19.38 13.33
N SER A 514 -15.43 19.16 13.04
CA SER A 514 -16.50 19.18 14.06
C SER A 514 -16.37 18.04 15.07
N ALA A 515 -15.77 16.91 14.66
CA ALA A 515 -15.56 15.72 15.48
C ALA A 515 -14.15 15.65 16.11
N GLY A 516 -13.29 16.65 15.93
CA GLY A 516 -11.90 16.65 16.43
C GLY A 516 -10.99 15.62 15.73
N ARG A 517 -11.27 15.32 14.47
CA ARG A 517 -10.60 14.29 13.64
C ARG A 517 -10.10 14.88 12.33
N PRO A 518 -9.13 14.24 11.64
CA PRO A 518 -8.69 14.70 10.31
C PRO A 518 -9.82 14.74 9.29
N ARG A 519 -10.70 13.72 9.32
CA ARG A 519 -11.91 13.57 8.51
C ARG A 519 -12.87 12.54 9.09
N VAL A 520 -14.14 12.63 8.73
CA VAL A 520 -15.13 11.54 8.84
C VAL A 520 -15.41 11.07 7.42
N LYS A 521 -15.07 9.82 7.11
CA LYS A 521 -15.19 9.27 5.76
C LYS A 521 -16.63 8.95 5.41
N ILE A 522 -17.02 9.30 4.19
CA ILE A 522 -18.24 8.76 3.56
C ILE A 522 -17.91 7.35 3.10
N VAL A 523 -18.78 6.40 3.42
CA VAL A 523 -18.55 4.96 3.15
C VAL A 523 -19.45 4.39 2.05
N SER A 524 -20.52 5.08 1.68
CA SER A 524 -21.42 4.71 0.59
C SER A 524 -21.00 5.41 -0.71
N ARG A 525 -20.98 4.67 -1.83
CA ARG A 525 -20.71 5.24 -3.16
C ARG A 525 -21.79 6.27 -3.55
N ASP A 526 -23.05 5.98 -3.28
CA ASP A 526 -24.17 6.85 -3.60
C ASP A 526 -24.07 8.17 -2.83
N ASP A 527 -23.77 8.11 -1.51
CA ASP A 527 -23.58 9.31 -0.72
C ASP A 527 -22.37 10.14 -1.19
N MET A 528 -21.28 9.48 -1.62
CA MET A 528 -20.15 10.18 -2.24
C MET A 528 -20.55 10.90 -3.52
N VAL A 529 -21.37 10.28 -4.37
CA VAL A 529 -21.88 10.89 -5.61
C VAL A 529 -22.80 12.06 -5.29
N ASP A 530 -23.73 11.91 -4.35
CA ASP A 530 -24.63 12.96 -3.91
C ASP A 530 -23.87 14.19 -3.42
N VAL A 531 -22.87 13.99 -2.53
CA VAL A 531 -22.00 15.06 -2.02
C VAL A 531 -21.21 15.71 -3.15
N ALA A 532 -20.66 14.92 -4.07
CA ALA A 532 -19.89 15.42 -5.20
C ALA A 532 -20.70 16.37 -6.08
N GLN A 533 -21.99 16.10 -6.25
CA GLN A 533 -22.93 16.87 -7.05
C GLN A 533 -23.60 18.02 -6.28
N GLY A 534 -23.23 18.24 -5.01
CA GLY A 534 -23.76 19.31 -4.17
C GLY A 534 -25.14 19.01 -3.57
N SER A 535 -25.58 17.76 -3.62
CA SER A 535 -26.79 17.29 -2.95
C SER A 535 -26.55 17.17 -1.44
N LYS A 536 -27.56 17.46 -0.60
CA LYS A 536 -27.47 17.20 0.83
C LYS A 536 -27.54 15.69 1.07
N VAL A 537 -26.56 15.12 1.74
CA VAL A 537 -26.66 13.74 2.25
C VAL A 537 -27.89 13.65 3.14
N ARG A 538 -28.77 12.72 2.85
CA ARG A 538 -29.92 12.42 3.71
C ARG A 538 -29.36 11.87 5.03
N ALA A 539 -29.59 12.57 6.14
CA ALA A 539 -29.33 12.05 7.47
C ALA A 539 -30.22 10.80 7.70
N GLY A 540 -29.63 9.63 7.56
CA GLY A 540 -30.33 8.36 7.72
C GLY A 540 -29.55 7.26 7.00
N THR A 541 -28.83 6.47 7.77
CA THR A 541 -28.06 5.30 7.34
C THR A 541 -28.87 4.41 6.38
N ARG A 542 -28.52 4.42 5.08
CA ARG A 542 -28.79 3.26 4.24
C ARG A 542 -27.84 2.16 4.68
N GLU A 543 -28.37 1.01 5.07
CA GLU A 543 -27.57 -0.19 5.26
C GLU A 543 -26.73 -0.43 3.99
N PRO A 544 -25.43 -0.76 4.11
CA PRO A 544 -24.60 -1.05 2.95
C PRO A 544 -25.15 -2.26 2.20
N GLU A 545 -25.33 -2.13 0.89
CA GLU A 545 -25.72 -3.25 0.03
C GLU A 545 -24.69 -4.36 0.13
N ARG A 546 -25.16 -5.58 0.43
CA ARG A 546 -24.33 -6.79 0.45
C ARG A 546 -23.92 -7.13 -0.99
N VAL A 547 -22.69 -6.80 -1.35
CA VAL A 547 -22.11 -7.30 -2.60
C VAL A 547 -21.59 -8.70 -2.35
N ALA A 548 -22.21 -9.70 -2.99
CA ALA A 548 -21.70 -11.07 -2.99
C ALA A 548 -20.34 -11.06 -3.69
N VAL A 549 -19.28 -11.35 -2.94
CA VAL A 549 -17.93 -11.55 -3.46
C VAL A 549 -17.90 -12.98 -4.03
N THR A 550 -18.02 -13.11 -5.35
CA THR A 550 -17.72 -14.33 -6.10
C THR A 550 -16.25 -14.41 -6.47
#